data_fb775d9770ea949fe49c27940b342cf9
#
_entry.id   fb775d9770ea949fe49c27940b342cf9
#
_cell.length_a   1.000
_cell.length_b   1.000
_cell.length_c   1.000
_cell.angle_alpha   90.00
_cell.angle_beta   90.00
_cell.angle_gamma   90.00
#
_symmetry.space_group_name_H-M   'P 1'
#
loop_
_entity.id
_entity.type
_entity.pdbx_description
1 polymer ?
#
loop_
_entity_poly.entity_id
_entity_poly.type
_entity_poly.pdbx_seq_one_letter_code
_entity_poly.pdbx_strand_id
1 'polypeptide(L)'
;MYITDKENSIIKPFSRYLSNDIFTKEKFLLVWKNGTKILATFDTTDEDDNGLEPDDPNYEEYTSFIVRVKKLINFNVLDGFKKSWLENGVLFEFSYKDFPDEIYNSKGELISKREN
;
A
#
# COMPACT_ATOMS: atom_id res chain seq x y z
N MET A 1 -17.59 -5.25 1.98
CA MET A 1 -16.38 -4.85 2.73
C MET A 1 -16.66 -3.56 3.50
N TYR A 2 -16.35 -3.55 4.77
CA TYR A 2 -16.54 -2.35 5.61
C TYR A 2 -15.24 -1.54 5.63
N ILE A 3 -15.33 -0.28 5.20
CA ILE A 3 -14.19 0.63 5.19
C ILE A 3 -14.52 1.81 6.11
N THR A 4 -13.68 2.05 7.10
CA THR A 4 -13.83 3.18 8.01
C THR A 4 -13.53 4.50 7.27
N ASP A 5 -14.03 5.61 7.77
CA ASP A 5 -13.75 6.92 7.18
C ASP A 5 -12.25 7.22 7.20
N LYS A 6 -11.58 6.84 8.29
CA LYS A 6 -10.13 7.00 8.41
C LYS A 6 -9.37 6.22 7.35
N GLU A 7 -9.70 4.95 7.18
CA GLU A 7 -9.10 4.10 6.16
C GLU A 7 -9.38 4.67 4.77
N ASN A 8 -10.64 4.98 4.50
CA ASN A 8 -11.06 5.45 3.19
C ASN A 8 -10.33 6.72 2.77
N SER A 9 -10.14 7.66 3.68
CA SER A 9 -9.43 8.91 3.36
C SER A 9 -7.99 8.67 2.95
N ILE A 10 -7.36 7.62 3.46
CA ILE A 10 -5.97 7.27 3.16
C ILE A 10 -5.87 6.51 1.84
N ILE A 11 -6.71 5.48 1.64
CA ILE A 11 -6.56 4.57 0.51
C ILE A 11 -7.30 5.02 -0.75
N LYS A 12 -8.28 5.90 -0.64
CA LYS A 12 -9.20 6.26 -1.72
C LYS A 12 -8.52 6.74 -3.00
N PRO A 13 -7.51 7.64 -2.95
CA PRO A 13 -6.88 8.11 -4.19
C PRO A 13 -6.26 6.97 -5.00
N PHE A 14 -5.56 6.07 -4.34
CA PHE A 14 -4.92 4.94 -5.01
C PHE A 14 -5.96 3.91 -5.48
N SER A 15 -6.92 3.60 -4.63
CA SER A 15 -8.01 2.68 -4.97
C SER A 15 -8.80 3.17 -6.17
N ARG A 16 -9.08 4.48 -6.22
CA ARG A 16 -9.80 5.11 -7.33
C ARG A 16 -8.99 5.05 -8.62
N TYR A 17 -7.67 5.28 -8.54
CA TYR A 17 -6.80 5.18 -9.71
C TYR A 17 -6.79 3.75 -10.26
N LEU A 18 -6.67 2.75 -9.37
CA LEU A 18 -6.64 1.34 -9.77
C LEU A 18 -7.95 0.90 -10.43
N SER A 19 -9.08 1.45 -10.01
CA SER A 19 -10.39 1.06 -10.56
C SER A 19 -10.58 1.50 -12.02
N ASN A 20 -9.78 2.45 -12.51
CA ASN A 20 -9.86 2.93 -13.89
C ASN A 20 -9.16 2.00 -14.88
N ASP A 21 -8.20 1.20 -14.42
CA ASP A 21 -7.47 0.26 -15.28
C ASP A 21 -6.87 -0.87 -14.46
N ILE A 22 -7.73 -1.80 -14.05
CA ILE A 22 -7.33 -2.93 -13.20
C ILE A 22 -6.50 -3.99 -13.94
N PHE A 23 -6.44 -3.89 -15.27
CA PHE A 23 -5.69 -4.87 -16.08
C PHE A 23 -4.30 -4.39 -16.45
N THR A 24 -3.95 -3.16 -16.09
CA THR A 24 -2.62 -2.65 -16.39
C THR A 24 -1.58 -3.24 -15.45
N LYS A 25 -0.40 -3.53 -16.02
CA LYS A 25 0.78 -3.88 -15.22
C LYS A 25 1.66 -2.65 -15.03
N GLU A 26 1.01 -1.54 -14.83
CA GLU A 26 1.68 -0.27 -14.61
C GLU A 26 2.60 -0.35 -13.39
N LYS A 27 3.80 0.22 -13.51
CA LYS A 27 4.74 0.30 -12.40
C LYS A 27 4.47 1.57 -11.62
N PHE A 28 4.30 1.42 -10.32
CA PHE A 28 4.11 2.51 -9.38
C PHE A 28 5.36 2.72 -8.57
N LEU A 29 5.68 3.98 -8.29
CA LEU A 29 6.71 4.32 -7.31
C LEU A 29 6.03 4.57 -5.97
N LEU A 30 6.38 3.76 -4.98
CA LEU A 30 5.85 3.85 -3.63
C LEU A 30 6.94 4.40 -2.73
N VAL A 31 6.62 5.48 -2.02
CA VAL A 31 7.58 6.23 -1.21
C VAL A 31 7.05 6.34 0.22
N TRP A 32 7.86 5.93 1.18
CA TRP A 32 7.53 6.04 2.60
C TRP A 32 8.31 7.20 3.24
N LYS A 33 7.85 7.61 4.39
CA LYS A 33 8.27 8.83 5.10
C LYS A 33 9.78 8.96 5.30
N ASN A 34 10.45 7.86 5.62
CA ASN A 34 11.89 7.89 5.92
C ASN A 34 12.76 7.57 4.70
N GLY A 35 12.14 7.52 3.52
CA GLY A 35 12.87 7.40 2.27
C GLY A 35 12.87 6.01 1.64
N THR A 36 12.23 5.02 2.23
CA THR A 36 12.06 3.73 1.57
C THR A 36 11.28 3.92 0.28
N LYS A 37 11.80 3.42 -0.83
CA LYS A 37 11.21 3.57 -2.17
C LYS A 37 11.29 2.26 -2.90
N ILE A 38 10.16 1.85 -3.49
CA ILE A 38 10.12 0.67 -4.35
C ILE A 38 9.37 0.99 -5.65
N LEU A 39 9.76 0.32 -6.73
CA LEU A 39 8.92 0.19 -7.91
C LEU A 39 8.17 -1.12 -7.78
N ALA A 40 6.87 -1.08 -8.01
CA ALA A 40 6.01 -2.25 -7.87
C ALA A 40 4.85 -2.20 -8.85
N THR A 41 4.33 -3.38 -9.18
CA THR A 41 3.07 -3.49 -9.93
C THR A 41 1.97 -3.94 -8.97
N PHE A 42 0.77 -3.45 -9.19
CA PHE A 42 -0.37 -3.86 -8.37
C PHE A 42 -0.76 -5.30 -8.73
N ASP A 43 -1.01 -6.12 -7.70
CA ASP A 43 -1.44 -7.50 -7.88
C ASP A 43 -2.93 -7.65 -7.54
N THR A 44 -3.28 -7.44 -6.28
CA THR A 44 -4.67 -7.58 -5.83
C THR A 44 -4.89 -6.85 -4.51
N THR A 45 -6.14 -6.83 -4.07
CA THR A 45 -6.50 -6.43 -2.71
C THR A 45 -7.07 -7.63 -1.97
N ASP A 46 -6.97 -7.60 -0.64
CA ASP A 46 -7.53 -8.62 0.22
C ASP A 46 -8.16 -7.95 1.44
N GLU A 47 -9.03 -8.68 2.12
CA GLU A 47 -9.60 -8.24 3.39
C GLU A 47 -8.85 -8.94 4.51
N ASP A 48 -8.49 -8.18 5.53
CA ASP A 48 -7.72 -8.67 6.65
C ASP A 48 -8.28 -8.09 7.95
N ASP A 49 -7.78 -8.57 9.08
CA ASP A 49 -8.20 -8.05 10.38
C ASP A 49 -7.01 -7.97 11.33
N ASN A 50 -7.24 -7.41 12.51
CA ASN A 50 -6.19 -7.22 13.50
C ASN A 50 -6.00 -8.43 14.44
N GLY A 51 -6.62 -9.57 14.12
CA GLY A 51 -6.45 -10.81 14.87
C GLY A 51 -7.30 -10.92 16.14
N LEU A 52 -8.11 -9.92 16.45
CA LEU A 52 -9.03 -9.96 17.59
C LEU A 52 -10.32 -10.68 17.22
N GLU A 53 -11.08 -11.08 18.24
CA GLU A 53 -12.40 -11.69 18.00
C GLU A 53 -13.38 -10.62 17.49
N PRO A 54 -14.35 -11.01 16.61
CA PRO A 54 -15.30 -10.04 16.04
C PRO A 54 -16.14 -9.26 17.06
N ASP A 55 -16.33 -9.80 18.24
CA ASP A 55 -17.10 -9.13 19.30
C ASP A 55 -16.23 -8.27 20.23
N ASP A 56 -14.91 -8.26 20.01
CA ASP A 56 -14.00 -7.40 20.76
C ASP A 56 -14.23 -5.95 20.34
N PRO A 57 -14.36 -5.00 21.31
CA PRO A 57 -14.56 -3.59 20.97
C PRO A 57 -13.40 -2.97 20.17
N ASN A 58 -12.24 -3.60 20.17
CA ASN A 58 -11.08 -3.15 19.39
C ASN A 58 -10.91 -3.92 18.09
N TYR A 59 -11.86 -4.78 17.74
CA TYR A 59 -11.82 -5.51 16.48
C TYR A 59 -11.84 -4.55 15.29
N GLU A 60 -11.00 -4.84 14.29
CA GLU A 60 -10.89 -3.98 13.11
C GLU A 60 -10.68 -4.85 11.87
N GLU A 61 -11.43 -4.53 10.82
CA GLU A 61 -11.23 -5.10 9.49
C GLU A 61 -10.67 -3.98 8.59
N TYR A 62 -9.80 -4.36 7.66
CA TYR A 62 -9.20 -3.39 6.76
C TYR A 62 -8.82 -4.04 5.42
N THR A 63 -8.59 -3.19 4.42
CA THR A 63 -8.17 -3.63 3.09
C THR A 63 -6.65 -3.66 3.02
N SER A 64 -6.12 -4.79 2.57
CA SER A 64 -4.70 -4.94 2.27
C SER A 64 -4.48 -4.82 0.76
N PHE A 65 -3.43 -4.08 0.39
CA PHE A 65 -2.99 -3.95 -0.99
C PHE A 65 -1.77 -4.84 -1.17
N ILE A 66 -1.82 -5.68 -2.19
CA ILE A 66 -0.74 -6.61 -2.47
C ILE A 66 -0.10 -6.19 -3.79
N VAL A 67 1.19 -5.90 -3.74
CA VAL A 67 1.96 -5.46 -4.90
C VAL A 67 3.14 -6.40 -5.10
N ARG A 68 3.57 -6.53 -6.35
CA ARG A 68 4.80 -7.26 -6.65
C ARG A 68 5.94 -6.27 -6.78
N VAL A 69 6.95 -6.43 -5.95
CA VAL A 69 8.12 -5.56 -5.98
C VAL A 69 8.91 -5.84 -7.26
N LYS A 70 9.19 -4.78 -8.02
CA LYS A 70 10.02 -4.85 -9.23
C LYS A 70 11.44 -4.38 -8.96
N LYS A 71 11.60 -3.41 -8.05
CA LYS A 71 12.93 -2.90 -7.70
C LYS A 71 12.87 -2.20 -6.36
N LEU A 72 13.79 -2.52 -5.47
CA LEU A 72 14.04 -1.74 -4.27
C LEU A 72 15.01 -0.61 -4.64
N ILE A 73 14.52 0.63 -4.59
CA ILE A 73 15.31 1.81 -4.97
C ILE A 73 16.10 2.33 -3.78
N ASN A 74 15.43 2.42 -2.63
CA ASN A 74 16.07 2.86 -1.39
C ASN A 74 15.38 2.19 -0.20
N PHE A 75 16.14 1.90 0.84
CA PHE A 75 15.62 1.28 2.05
C PHE A 75 16.04 2.05 3.28
N ASN A 76 15.07 2.28 4.18
CA ASN A 76 15.35 2.85 5.50
C ASN A 76 14.58 2.04 6.55
N VAL A 77 15.31 1.47 7.49
CA VAL A 77 14.74 0.61 8.55
C VAL A 77 13.70 1.36 9.39
N LEU A 78 13.78 2.68 9.46
CA LEU A 78 12.83 3.48 10.24
C LEU A 78 11.41 3.47 9.68
N ASP A 79 11.21 3.01 8.44
CA ASP A 79 9.87 2.84 7.89
C ASP A 79 9.18 1.57 8.40
N GLY A 80 9.88 0.73 9.15
CA GLY A 80 9.28 -0.41 9.85
C GLY A 80 9.25 -1.72 9.08
N PHE A 81 9.90 -1.78 7.92
CA PHE A 81 9.91 -2.98 7.09
C PHE A 81 11.22 -3.74 7.21
N LYS A 82 11.16 -5.04 6.97
CA LYS A 82 12.37 -5.84 6.76
C LYS A 82 12.79 -5.70 5.29
N LYS A 83 14.08 -5.56 5.05
CA LYS A 83 14.59 -5.41 3.69
C LYS A 83 14.21 -6.60 2.80
N SER A 84 14.18 -7.81 3.37
CA SER A 84 13.81 -9.02 2.65
C SER A 84 12.37 -9.00 2.12
N TRP A 85 11.49 -8.19 2.71
CA TRP A 85 10.11 -8.04 2.23
C TRP A 85 10.03 -7.22 0.94
N LEU A 86 11.07 -6.49 0.61
CA LEU A 86 11.08 -5.51 -0.48
C LEU A 86 12.04 -5.92 -1.60
N GLU A 87 12.41 -7.18 -1.66
CA GLU A 87 13.29 -7.69 -2.71
C GLU A 87 12.53 -7.87 -4.02
N ASN A 88 13.25 -7.78 -5.13
CA ASN A 88 12.69 -7.93 -6.46
C ASN A 88 11.94 -9.27 -6.58
N GLY A 89 10.71 -9.21 -7.05
CA GLY A 89 9.86 -10.38 -7.26
C GLY A 89 9.01 -10.79 -6.07
N VAL A 90 9.24 -10.22 -4.89
CA VAL A 90 8.46 -10.55 -3.69
C VAL A 90 7.10 -9.86 -3.73
N LEU A 91 6.07 -10.55 -3.26
CA LEU A 91 4.77 -9.95 -3.02
C LEU A 91 4.83 -9.23 -1.68
N PHE A 92 4.55 -7.93 -1.70
CA PHE A 92 4.55 -7.09 -0.51
C PHE A 92 3.14 -6.59 -0.24
N GLU A 93 2.74 -6.65 1.02
CA GLU A 93 1.40 -6.28 1.46
C GLU A 93 1.45 -5.07 2.37
N PHE A 94 0.54 -4.11 2.15
CA PHE A 94 0.39 -2.97 3.04
C PHE A 94 -1.08 -2.58 3.17
N SER A 95 -1.41 -1.92 4.27
CA SER A 95 -2.76 -1.41 4.54
C SER A 95 -2.70 0.10 4.81
N TYR A 96 -3.85 0.67 5.23
CA TYR A 96 -3.87 2.08 5.59
C TYR A 96 -2.92 2.42 6.75
N LYS A 97 -2.55 1.42 7.56
CA LYS A 97 -1.69 1.63 8.74
C LYS A 97 -0.24 1.93 8.35
N ASP A 98 0.22 1.30 7.28
CA ASP A 98 1.59 1.45 6.78
C ASP A 98 1.60 1.87 5.30
N PHE A 99 0.55 2.56 4.89
CA PHE A 99 0.37 3.03 3.53
C PHE A 99 1.51 3.95 3.11
N PRO A 100 1.97 3.87 1.84
CA PRO A 100 3.00 4.80 1.37
C PRO A 100 2.58 6.25 1.54
N ASP A 101 3.52 7.11 1.89
CA ASP A 101 3.26 8.54 2.03
C ASP A 101 2.99 9.19 0.67
N GLU A 102 3.63 8.66 -0.38
CA GLU A 102 3.40 9.12 -1.75
C GLU A 102 3.39 7.93 -2.69
N ILE A 103 2.51 7.97 -3.69
CA ILE A 103 2.48 7.00 -4.78
C ILE A 103 2.47 7.77 -6.09
N TYR A 104 3.39 7.43 -6.98
CA TYR A 104 3.49 8.00 -8.32
C TYR A 104 3.17 6.93 -9.35
N ASN A 105 2.51 7.33 -10.43
CA ASN A 105 2.22 6.42 -11.54
C ASN A 105 3.43 6.28 -12.46
N SER A 106 3.28 5.49 -13.53
CA SER A 106 4.38 5.23 -14.48
C SER A 106 4.84 6.48 -15.25
N LYS A 107 4.00 7.52 -15.27
CA LYS A 107 4.35 8.80 -15.88
C LYS A 107 5.01 9.78 -14.93
N GLY A 108 5.21 9.37 -13.68
CA GLY A 108 5.79 10.23 -12.65
C GLY A 108 4.80 11.18 -12.01
N GLU A 109 3.51 11.02 -12.24
CA GLU A 109 2.48 11.86 -11.65
C GLU A 109 2.14 11.38 -10.25
N LEU A 110 2.01 12.30 -9.30
CA LEU A 110 1.58 11.99 -7.94
C LEU A 110 0.10 11.65 -7.94
N ILE A 111 -0.23 10.41 -7.62
CA ILE A 111 -1.62 9.92 -7.60
C ILE A 111 -2.16 9.73 -6.19
N SER A 112 -1.31 9.64 -5.19
CA SER A 112 -1.73 9.51 -3.81
C SER A 112 -0.69 10.15 -2.90
N LYS A 113 -1.16 10.94 -1.94
CA LYS A 113 -0.32 11.53 -0.91
C LYS A 113 -1.03 11.37 0.43
N ARG A 114 -0.34 10.71 1.36
CA ARG A 114 -0.87 10.53 2.71
C ARG A 114 -0.67 11.83 3.49
N GLU A 115 -1.78 12.37 3.98
CA GLU A 115 -1.74 13.54 4.84
C GLU A 115 -1.84 13.10 6.30
N ASN A 116 -1.02 13.71 7.13
CA ASN A 116 -0.99 13.45 8.57
C ASN A 116 -1.76 14.53 9.31
#